data_91d5bf7e04b232122076b71ad5244ad0
#
_entry.id   91d5bf7e04b232122076b71ad5244ad0
#
_cell.length_a   1.000
_cell.length_b   1.000
_cell.length_c   1.000
_cell.angle_alpha   90.00
_cell.angle_beta   90.00
_cell.angle_gamma   90.00
#
_symmetry.space_group_name_H-M   'P 1'
#
loop_
_entity.id
_entity.type
_entity.pdbx_description
1 polymer ?
#
loop_
_entity_poly.entity_id
_entity_poly.type
_entity_poly.pdbx_seq_one_letter_code
_entity_poly.pdbx_strand_id
1 'polypeptide(L)'
;MKNKEIQAAFYLLLSGFLLMLFATRSSFLYPCNDWNDANSYFSMGKALFNGKMPYRDVFDQKGPYLYFLYGLAYLVSHTTFAGVYLLEGIWAFLDLLGIYYIMRLYLKRNTALFLSPAVLAVTVSSKSFYWGGSAEEICFPFLIWGLYLSIEYFKNGYPGKAVSFKVLFAGGLLAGMVANIKFTVLGFFFAWMMCMAFSFLARKDFFGAVKGCLVFLGGMAVPFVPWLVYFGWNHGLYEWYWGYVYINVFIYSDLNGEGPGLYERIYTLSKLLYWVIRDNLIYFAFLIPGVLWFICTGKKRRLERFNLAALCFFLFLGIYVGGSSLPYYALPLAVFTVFGFVLAGRMAEFFGGKLFTGADAAKRYSGKAAPGEETSGGKACFRKRMRTFAAAALALTAGAGIIWTGSMNIPHMSEKKEDIFLYKFREIVEQEENPTLLNIGCLDAGLYTVCDIVPTCRWFQTQTLAIDDVLKEQERYIREGRTDFVIARDDYPDVIWEKYELVAQEPWYQGELAFTYYLFKKM
;
A
#
# COMPACT_ATOMS: atom_id res chain seq x y z
N MET A 1 -14.25 29.87 2.15
CA MET A 1 -13.98 28.54 1.55
C MET A 1 -12.70 27.92 2.08
N LYS A 2 -11.54 28.61 2.08
CA LYS A 2 -10.24 28.06 2.56
C LYS A 2 -10.30 27.40 3.95
N ASN A 3 -10.88 28.02 4.97
CA ASN A 3 -10.93 27.45 6.33
C ASN A 3 -11.67 26.09 6.43
N LYS A 4 -12.69 25.85 5.58
CA LYS A 4 -13.43 24.58 5.62
C LYS A 4 -12.63 23.43 4.99
N GLU A 5 -11.84 23.69 3.95
CA GLU A 5 -11.00 22.67 3.33
C GLU A 5 -9.80 22.35 4.22
N ILE A 6 -9.21 23.33 4.92
CA ILE A 6 -8.17 23.12 5.93
C ILE A 6 -8.69 22.22 7.07
N GLN A 7 -9.91 22.50 7.57
CA GLN A 7 -10.54 21.66 8.61
C GLN A 7 -10.81 20.23 8.12
N ALA A 8 -11.20 20.05 6.85
CA ALA A 8 -11.37 18.73 6.27
C ALA A 8 -10.04 17.99 6.18
N ALA A 9 -9.00 18.63 5.67
CA ALA A 9 -7.67 18.04 5.57
C ALA A 9 -7.11 17.64 6.95
N PHE A 10 -7.27 18.50 7.97
CA PHE A 10 -6.86 18.18 9.35
C PHE A 10 -7.63 16.99 9.93
N TYR A 11 -8.95 16.90 9.69
CA TYR A 11 -9.75 15.76 10.11
C TYR A 11 -9.28 14.48 9.43
N LEU A 12 -9.01 14.50 8.12
CA LEU A 12 -8.53 13.34 7.36
C LEU A 12 -7.11 12.93 7.80
N LEU A 13 -6.22 13.90 8.08
CA LEU A 13 -4.89 13.63 8.62
C LEU A 13 -4.99 12.89 9.96
N LEU A 14 -5.77 13.42 10.90
CA LEU A 14 -5.98 12.79 12.20
C LEU A 14 -6.63 11.40 12.05
N SER A 15 -7.60 11.27 11.14
CA SER A 15 -8.26 9.98 10.85
C SER A 15 -7.26 8.95 10.32
N GLY A 16 -6.35 9.33 9.41
CA GLY A 16 -5.33 8.45 8.87
C GLY A 16 -4.44 7.88 9.98
N PHE A 17 -3.84 8.76 10.79
CA PHE A 17 -2.98 8.33 11.90
C PHE A 17 -3.72 7.47 12.94
N LEU A 18 -4.96 7.84 13.31
CA LEU A 18 -5.73 7.08 14.30
C LEU A 18 -6.16 5.70 13.78
N LEU A 19 -6.53 5.58 12.51
CA LEU A 19 -6.89 4.28 11.94
C LEU A 19 -5.66 3.39 11.78
N MET A 20 -4.56 3.94 11.27
CA MET A 20 -3.30 3.21 11.13
C MET A 20 -2.73 2.77 12.49
N LEU A 21 -2.97 3.52 13.57
CA LEU A 21 -2.54 3.16 14.91
C LEU A 21 -2.99 1.74 15.32
N PHE A 22 -4.21 1.35 14.91
CA PHE A 22 -4.78 0.02 15.18
C PHE A 22 -4.55 -0.98 14.06
N ALA A 23 -4.34 -0.52 12.83
CA ALA A 23 -4.32 -1.40 11.66
C ALA A 23 -2.94 -2.00 11.38
N THR A 24 -1.85 -1.21 11.54
CA THR A 24 -0.50 -1.65 11.18
C THR A 24 0.31 -2.11 12.38
N ARG A 25 1.09 -3.19 12.21
CA ARG A 25 2.06 -3.64 13.21
C ARG A 25 3.28 -2.73 13.33
N SER A 26 3.44 -1.75 12.45
CA SER A 26 4.47 -0.71 12.57
C SER A 26 4.18 0.27 13.70
N SER A 27 2.94 0.33 14.21
CA SER A 27 2.54 1.26 15.26
C SER A 27 3.08 0.83 16.64
N PHE A 28 3.21 1.80 17.53
CA PHE A 28 3.70 1.56 18.89
C PHE A 28 2.73 0.77 19.80
N LEU A 29 1.54 0.42 19.30
CA LEU A 29 0.63 -0.50 20.01
C LEU A 29 1.05 -1.97 19.85
N TYR A 30 1.95 -2.26 18.92
CA TYR A 30 2.48 -3.60 18.68
C TYR A 30 3.93 -3.69 19.14
N PRO A 31 4.37 -4.84 19.65
CA PRO A 31 5.73 -5.01 20.12
C PRO A 31 6.76 -4.94 18.98
N CYS A 32 6.43 -5.46 17.80
CA CYS A 32 7.24 -5.38 16.59
C CYS A 32 6.37 -5.62 15.33
N ASN A 33 6.95 -5.32 14.18
CA ASN A 33 6.50 -5.86 12.90
C ASN A 33 7.47 -6.99 12.51
N ASP A 34 7.01 -8.23 12.64
CA ASP A 34 7.79 -9.45 12.38
C ASP A 34 7.67 -9.93 10.92
N TRP A 35 7.14 -9.12 10.02
CA TRP A 35 7.02 -9.47 8.62
C TRP A 35 8.36 -9.35 7.89
N ASN A 36 8.81 -10.47 7.33
CA ASN A 36 10.10 -10.58 6.66
C ASN A 36 10.29 -9.56 5.51
N ASP A 37 9.27 -9.32 4.67
CA ASP A 37 9.36 -8.32 3.59
C ASP A 37 9.58 -6.90 4.15
N ALA A 38 8.81 -6.50 5.17
CA ALA A 38 8.93 -5.16 5.76
C ALA A 38 10.30 -4.97 6.44
N ASN A 39 10.81 -5.99 7.13
CA ASN A 39 12.16 -5.99 7.71
C ASN A 39 13.24 -5.93 6.62
N SER A 40 13.08 -6.68 5.52
CA SER A 40 13.96 -6.59 4.35
C SER A 40 14.02 -5.16 3.79
N TYR A 41 12.88 -4.50 3.62
CA TYR A 41 12.84 -3.12 3.13
C TYR A 41 13.50 -2.15 4.13
N PHE A 42 13.31 -2.38 5.43
CA PHE A 42 13.92 -1.57 6.47
C PHE A 42 15.45 -1.73 6.48
N SER A 43 15.96 -2.96 6.39
CA SER A 43 17.39 -3.25 6.32
C SER A 43 18.04 -2.73 5.04
N MET A 44 17.34 -2.82 3.89
CA MET A 44 17.78 -2.18 2.64
C MET A 44 17.83 -0.65 2.75
N GLY A 45 16.82 -0.04 3.37
CA GLY A 45 16.76 1.40 3.61
C GLY A 45 17.85 1.86 4.58
N LYS A 46 18.05 1.15 5.69
CA LYS A 46 19.15 1.34 6.64
C LYS A 46 20.50 1.26 5.93
N ALA A 47 20.73 0.23 5.12
CA ALA A 47 21.97 0.05 4.38
C ALA A 47 22.22 1.21 3.41
N LEU A 48 21.21 1.65 2.65
CA LEU A 48 21.29 2.79 1.74
C LEU A 48 21.74 4.07 2.47
N PHE A 49 21.17 4.37 3.63
CA PHE A 49 21.50 5.57 4.41
C PHE A 49 22.84 5.46 5.17
N ASN A 50 23.39 4.25 5.23
CA ASN A 50 24.75 3.99 5.73
C ASN A 50 25.77 3.78 4.58
N GLY A 51 25.49 4.31 3.38
CA GLY A 51 26.43 4.35 2.25
C GLY A 51 26.59 3.04 1.49
N LYS A 52 25.75 2.02 1.74
CA LYS A 52 25.71 0.79 0.94
C LYS A 52 24.83 0.99 -0.29
N MET A 53 25.31 0.58 -1.45
CA MET A 53 24.55 0.69 -2.68
C MET A 53 23.60 -0.51 -2.84
N PRO A 54 22.26 -0.26 -2.95
CA PRO A 54 21.31 -1.31 -3.25
C PRO A 54 21.68 -2.10 -4.51
N TYR A 55 21.38 -3.39 -4.51
CA TYR A 55 21.63 -4.39 -5.55
C TYR A 55 23.10 -4.79 -5.73
N ARG A 56 24.08 -3.93 -5.34
CA ARG A 56 25.51 -4.25 -5.37
C ARG A 56 26.03 -4.72 -4.00
N ASP A 57 25.87 -3.90 -2.98
CA ASP A 57 26.45 -4.15 -1.66
C ASP A 57 25.47 -4.90 -0.74
N VAL A 58 24.18 -4.69 -0.95
CA VAL A 58 23.04 -5.37 -0.32
C VAL A 58 21.97 -5.66 -1.36
N PHE A 59 21.20 -6.75 -1.20
CA PHE A 59 20.29 -7.20 -2.25
C PHE A 59 18.87 -7.47 -1.75
N ASP A 60 17.91 -6.88 -2.43
CA ASP A 60 16.50 -7.24 -2.53
C ASP A 60 15.96 -6.76 -3.89
N GLN A 61 14.81 -7.30 -4.33
CA GLN A 61 14.30 -7.17 -5.71
C GLN A 61 13.25 -6.07 -5.93
N LYS A 62 12.97 -5.23 -4.94
CA LYS A 62 11.98 -4.14 -5.08
C LYS A 62 12.61 -2.86 -5.65
N GLY A 63 11.76 -1.89 -5.97
CA GLY A 63 12.21 -0.61 -6.53
C GLY A 63 12.89 0.31 -5.51
N PRO A 64 13.83 1.15 -5.95
CA PRO A 64 14.70 1.91 -5.04
C PRO A 64 13.98 2.98 -4.22
N TYR A 65 12.81 3.48 -4.65
CA TYR A 65 12.03 4.40 -3.81
C TYR A 65 11.47 3.74 -2.56
N LEU A 66 11.19 2.43 -2.60
CA LEU A 66 10.75 1.71 -1.40
C LEU A 66 11.85 1.78 -0.33
N TYR A 67 13.09 1.44 -0.69
CA TYR A 67 14.23 1.48 0.24
C TYR A 67 14.53 2.90 0.72
N PHE A 68 14.41 3.90 -0.15
CA PHE A 68 14.60 5.29 0.23
C PHE A 68 13.58 5.74 1.28
N LEU A 69 12.29 5.39 1.11
CA LEU A 69 11.24 5.72 2.07
C LEU A 69 11.46 5.02 3.41
N TYR A 70 11.85 3.74 3.39
CA TYR A 70 12.21 3.02 4.59
C TYR A 70 13.50 3.55 5.24
N GLY A 71 14.44 4.05 4.44
CA GLY A 71 15.63 4.76 4.95
C GLY A 71 15.27 6.06 5.66
N LEU A 72 14.30 6.84 5.15
CA LEU A 72 13.77 7.99 5.88
C LEU A 72 13.08 7.58 7.19
N ALA A 73 12.36 6.46 7.20
CA ALA A 73 11.76 5.90 8.41
C ALA A 73 12.84 5.47 9.43
N TYR A 74 13.94 4.88 8.96
CA TYR A 74 15.09 4.52 9.79
C TYR A 74 15.68 5.73 10.53
N LEU A 75 15.75 6.93 9.91
CA LEU A 75 16.22 8.15 10.58
C LEU A 75 15.36 8.57 11.78
N VAL A 76 14.11 8.12 11.85
CA VAL A 76 13.22 8.40 12.99
C VAL A 76 13.46 7.41 14.13
N SER A 77 13.66 6.13 13.81
CA SER A 77 13.95 5.09 14.79
C SER A 77 14.77 3.98 14.14
N HIS A 78 15.90 3.66 14.74
CA HIS A 78 16.86 2.68 14.23
C HIS A 78 16.46 1.24 14.53
N THR A 79 15.73 1.01 15.63
CA THR A 79 15.45 -0.32 16.19
C THR A 79 13.96 -0.67 16.22
N THR A 80 13.10 0.25 15.77
CA THR A 80 11.64 0.04 15.74
C THR A 80 11.03 0.56 14.46
N PHE A 81 9.80 0.12 14.16
CA PHE A 81 9.04 0.58 13.02
C PHE A 81 8.30 1.92 13.24
N ALA A 82 8.63 2.69 14.29
CA ALA A 82 7.97 3.98 14.57
C ALA A 82 8.05 4.95 13.38
N GLY A 83 9.19 5.00 12.67
CA GLY A 83 9.33 5.80 11.45
C GLY A 83 8.46 5.29 10.30
N VAL A 84 8.29 3.97 10.17
CA VAL A 84 7.40 3.35 9.18
C VAL A 84 5.94 3.69 9.51
N TYR A 85 5.53 3.63 10.78
CA TYR A 85 4.19 4.07 11.19
C TYR A 85 3.90 5.54 10.82
N LEU A 86 4.87 6.44 11.01
CA LEU A 86 4.70 7.84 10.58
C LEU A 86 4.53 7.95 9.05
N LEU A 87 5.30 7.19 8.29
CA LEU A 87 5.17 7.10 6.85
C LEU A 87 3.78 6.59 6.44
N GLU A 88 3.32 5.47 7.00
CA GLU A 88 2.00 4.89 6.76
C GLU A 88 0.87 5.87 7.14
N GLY A 89 1.02 6.62 8.24
CA GLY A 89 0.06 7.67 8.63
C GLY A 89 -0.06 8.80 7.61
N ILE A 90 1.08 9.23 7.04
CA ILE A 90 1.11 10.24 5.95
C ILE A 90 0.49 9.66 4.68
N TRP A 91 0.79 8.41 4.32
CA TRP A 91 0.20 7.71 3.16
C TRP A 91 -1.30 7.55 3.32
N ALA A 92 -1.77 7.11 4.48
CA ALA A 92 -3.20 7.03 4.80
C ALA A 92 -3.92 8.38 4.70
N PHE A 93 -3.26 9.47 5.08
CA PHE A 93 -3.80 10.82 4.84
C PHE A 93 -3.93 11.15 3.36
N LEU A 94 -2.93 10.84 2.54
CA LEU A 94 -2.98 11.06 1.09
C LEU A 94 -4.08 10.22 0.43
N ASP A 95 -4.27 8.99 0.89
CA ASP A 95 -5.36 8.11 0.47
C ASP A 95 -6.72 8.70 0.82
N LEU A 96 -6.93 9.08 2.08
CA LEU A 96 -8.16 9.69 2.55
C LEU A 96 -8.50 10.97 1.82
N LEU A 97 -7.49 11.79 1.51
CA LEU A 97 -7.68 13.02 0.76
C LEU A 97 -8.14 12.72 -0.69
N GLY A 98 -7.50 11.76 -1.36
CA GLY A 98 -7.90 11.32 -2.70
C GLY A 98 -9.29 10.67 -2.71
N ILE A 99 -9.58 9.78 -1.76
CA ILE A 99 -10.91 9.16 -1.54
C ILE A 99 -11.97 10.25 -1.35
N TYR A 100 -11.71 11.22 -0.48
CA TYR A 100 -12.61 12.36 -0.25
C TYR A 100 -12.89 13.12 -1.54
N TYR A 101 -11.87 13.44 -2.34
CA TYR A 101 -12.07 14.15 -3.61
C TYR A 101 -12.86 13.32 -4.63
N ILE A 102 -12.63 12.02 -4.75
CA ILE A 102 -13.43 11.11 -5.59
C ILE A 102 -14.90 11.13 -5.12
N MET A 103 -15.14 10.96 -3.82
CA MET A 103 -16.49 10.97 -3.27
C MET A 103 -17.18 12.33 -3.45
N ARG A 104 -16.45 13.43 -3.35
CA ARG A 104 -16.95 14.80 -3.60
C ARG A 104 -17.46 15.01 -5.00
N LEU A 105 -17.03 14.25 -5.96
CA LEU A 105 -17.57 14.29 -7.32
C LEU A 105 -19.04 13.84 -7.35
N TYR A 106 -19.50 13.04 -6.40
CA TYR A 106 -20.81 12.38 -6.41
C TYR A 106 -21.69 12.71 -5.20
N LEU A 107 -21.12 13.11 -4.08
CA LEU A 107 -21.77 13.30 -2.79
C LEU A 107 -21.63 14.72 -2.28
N LYS A 108 -22.51 15.11 -1.34
CA LYS A 108 -22.37 16.33 -0.57
C LYS A 108 -21.09 16.28 0.28
N ARG A 109 -20.54 17.46 0.58
CA ARG A 109 -19.27 17.62 1.28
C ARG A 109 -19.18 16.79 2.59
N ASN A 110 -20.18 16.94 3.46
CA ASN A 110 -20.15 16.28 4.76
C ASN A 110 -20.31 14.76 4.63
N THR A 111 -21.15 14.28 3.73
CA THR A 111 -21.30 12.84 3.44
C THR A 111 -19.98 12.25 2.96
N ALA A 112 -19.30 12.90 2.00
CA ALA A 112 -18.00 12.49 1.52
C ALA A 112 -16.96 12.47 2.65
N LEU A 113 -16.91 13.55 3.46
CA LEU A 113 -15.94 13.70 4.53
C LEU A 113 -16.06 12.60 5.60
N PHE A 114 -17.28 12.30 6.05
CA PHE A 114 -17.51 11.35 7.15
C PHE A 114 -17.49 9.89 6.70
N LEU A 115 -17.72 9.60 5.41
CA LEU A 115 -17.60 8.24 4.89
C LEU A 115 -16.16 7.87 4.47
N SER A 116 -15.29 8.86 4.20
CA SER A 116 -13.91 8.57 3.77
C SER A 116 -13.13 7.70 4.75
N PRO A 117 -13.17 7.91 6.09
CA PRO A 117 -12.50 7.03 7.05
C PRO A 117 -12.97 5.58 7.00
N ALA A 118 -14.26 5.33 6.70
CA ALA A 118 -14.78 3.98 6.59
C ALA A 118 -14.25 3.24 5.35
N VAL A 119 -13.99 3.94 4.24
CA VAL A 119 -13.33 3.36 3.05
C VAL A 119 -11.93 2.87 3.43
N LEU A 120 -11.13 3.71 4.09
CA LEU A 120 -9.80 3.32 4.55
C LEU A 120 -9.88 2.17 5.56
N ALA A 121 -10.76 2.25 6.56
CA ALA A 121 -10.92 1.21 7.58
C ALA A 121 -11.22 -0.17 6.96
N VAL A 122 -12.12 -0.23 6.00
CA VAL A 122 -12.44 -1.48 5.25
C VAL A 122 -11.21 -1.99 4.47
N THR A 123 -10.43 -1.09 3.88
CA THR A 123 -9.22 -1.43 3.12
C THR A 123 -8.16 -2.03 4.04
N VAL A 124 -7.82 -1.34 5.14
CA VAL A 124 -6.76 -1.76 6.07
C VAL A 124 -7.16 -2.91 7.01
N SER A 125 -8.46 -3.25 7.06
CA SER A 125 -8.97 -4.44 7.77
C SER A 125 -8.96 -5.70 6.91
N SER A 126 -8.63 -5.58 5.61
CA SER A 126 -8.62 -6.73 4.71
C SER A 126 -7.40 -7.61 4.94
N LYS A 127 -7.52 -8.89 4.59
CA LYS A 127 -6.39 -9.82 4.62
C LYS A 127 -5.23 -9.36 3.74
N SER A 128 -5.52 -8.59 2.68
CA SER A 128 -4.50 -8.05 1.78
C SER A 128 -3.73 -6.85 2.35
N PHE A 129 -4.18 -6.20 3.40
CA PHE A 129 -3.38 -5.21 4.11
C PHE A 129 -2.21 -5.88 4.86
N TYR A 130 -2.42 -7.11 5.29
CA TYR A 130 -1.43 -7.96 5.95
C TYR A 130 -0.93 -7.32 7.27
N TRP A 131 0.38 -7.19 7.48
CA TRP A 131 0.98 -6.55 8.66
C TRP A 131 1.11 -5.03 8.54
N GLY A 132 0.91 -4.47 7.34
CA GLY A 132 1.26 -3.09 7.00
C GLY A 132 2.71 -2.96 6.50
N GLY A 133 3.00 -1.85 5.81
CA GLY A 133 4.33 -1.55 5.25
C GLY A 133 4.62 -2.24 3.91
N SER A 134 3.62 -2.77 3.19
CA SER A 134 3.84 -3.41 1.90
C SER A 134 4.19 -2.42 0.78
N ALA A 135 4.89 -2.90 -0.24
CA ALA A 135 5.14 -2.12 -1.47
C ALA A 135 3.82 -1.73 -2.16
N GLU A 136 2.79 -2.57 -2.05
CA GLU A 136 1.43 -2.33 -2.52
C GLU A 136 0.76 -1.17 -1.81
N GLU A 137 0.93 -1.10 -0.49
CA GLU A 137 0.45 0.01 0.32
C GLU A 137 1.13 1.33 -0.07
N ILE A 138 2.46 1.30 -0.25
CA ILE A 138 3.21 2.48 -0.72
C ILE A 138 2.77 2.91 -2.12
N CYS A 139 2.29 2.00 -2.99
CA CYS A 139 1.73 2.33 -4.29
C CYS A 139 0.30 2.89 -4.23
N PHE A 140 -0.45 2.66 -3.16
CA PHE A 140 -1.89 2.91 -3.08
C PHE A 140 -2.28 4.38 -3.30
N PRO A 141 -1.62 5.40 -2.69
CA PRO A 141 -1.95 6.80 -2.95
C PRO A 141 -1.81 7.17 -4.43
N PHE A 142 -0.80 6.66 -5.12
CA PHE A 142 -0.61 6.95 -6.54
C PHE A 142 -1.77 6.42 -7.38
N LEU A 143 -2.33 5.25 -7.01
CA LEU A 143 -3.52 4.69 -7.65
C LEU A 143 -4.77 5.53 -7.37
N ILE A 144 -5.01 5.92 -6.10
CA ILE A 144 -6.15 6.77 -5.70
C ILE A 144 -6.13 8.10 -6.45
N TRP A 145 -4.98 8.76 -6.52
CA TRP A 145 -4.86 10.03 -7.24
C TRP A 145 -4.96 9.85 -8.76
N GLY A 146 -4.40 8.77 -9.30
CA GLY A 146 -4.60 8.40 -10.71
C GLY A 146 -6.09 8.17 -11.02
N LEU A 147 -6.81 7.46 -10.14
CA LEU A 147 -8.24 7.23 -10.25
C LEU A 147 -9.03 8.56 -10.19
N TYR A 148 -8.70 9.44 -9.24
CA TYR A 148 -9.32 10.76 -9.14
C TYR A 148 -9.17 11.57 -10.43
N LEU A 149 -7.94 11.69 -10.96
CA LEU A 149 -7.67 12.43 -12.19
C LEU A 149 -8.47 11.88 -13.38
N SER A 150 -8.56 10.56 -13.48
CA SER A 150 -9.32 9.90 -14.55
C SER A 150 -10.82 10.16 -14.42
N ILE A 151 -11.40 9.88 -13.26
CA ILE A 151 -12.85 10.02 -13.03
C ILE A 151 -13.28 11.49 -13.13
N GLU A 152 -12.48 12.42 -12.61
CA GLU A 152 -12.73 13.87 -12.71
C GLU A 152 -12.81 14.30 -14.17
N TYR A 153 -11.85 13.91 -15.00
CA TYR A 153 -11.83 14.23 -16.42
C TYR A 153 -13.03 13.65 -17.16
N PHE A 154 -13.33 12.34 -17.01
CA PHE A 154 -14.45 11.71 -17.72
C PHE A 154 -15.81 12.26 -17.28
N LYS A 155 -15.94 12.66 -16.03
CA LYS A 155 -17.18 13.23 -15.50
C LYS A 155 -17.39 14.69 -15.92
N ASN A 156 -16.37 15.54 -15.78
CA ASN A 156 -16.53 17.00 -15.89
C ASN A 156 -15.95 17.57 -17.19
N GLY A 157 -15.01 16.90 -17.84
CA GLY A 157 -14.32 17.36 -19.03
C GLY A 157 -14.83 16.73 -20.32
N TYR A 158 -14.87 15.39 -20.36
CA TYR A 158 -15.18 14.63 -21.57
C TYR A 158 -16.66 14.69 -21.95
N PRO A 159 -17.01 14.82 -23.27
CA PRO A 159 -16.19 15.01 -24.44
C PRO A 159 -15.98 16.50 -24.77
N GLY A 160 -16.52 17.41 -23.98
CA GLY A 160 -16.50 18.85 -24.27
C GLY A 160 -15.09 19.42 -24.34
N LYS A 161 -14.17 18.94 -23.48
CA LYS A 161 -12.78 19.37 -23.40
C LYS A 161 -11.83 18.19 -23.61
N ALA A 162 -10.68 18.43 -24.24
CA ALA A 162 -9.57 17.49 -24.23
C ALA A 162 -8.96 17.42 -22.82
N VAL A 163 -8.39 16.26 -22.46
CA VAL A 163 -7.61 16.15 -21.23
C VAL A 163 -6.39 17.10 -21.33
N SER A 164 -6.10 17.81 -20.24
CA SER A 164 -4.97 18.76 -20.27
C SER A 164 -3.63 18.00 -20.18
N PHE A 165 -2.60 18.55 -20.85
CA PHE A 165 -1.24 17.98 -20.77
C PHE A 165 -0.67 17.98 -19.34
N LYS A 166 -1.11 18.90 -18.47
CA LYS A 166 -0.74 18.89 -17.04
C LYS A 166 -1.28 17.66 -16.33
N VAL A 167 -2.51 17.23 -16.62
CA VAL A 167 -3.11 16.00 -16.05
C VAL A 167 -2.39 14.77 -16.58
N LEU A 168 -2.05 14.75 -17.88
CA LEU A 168 -1.29 13.64 -18.48
C LEU A 168 0.11 13.52 -17.88
N PHE A 169 0.80 14.65 -17.72
CA PHE A 169 2.12 14.68 -17.07
C PHE A 169 2.04 14.21 -15.60
N ALA A 170 1.05 14.69 -14.84
CA ALA A 170 0.82 14.24 -13.47
C ALA A 170 0.50 12.75 -13.39
N GLY A 171 -0.34 12.21 -14.29
CA GLY A 171 -0.58 10.77 -14.41
C GLY A 171 0.69 9.99 -14.71
N GLY A 172 1.56 10.54 -15.57
CA GLY A 172 2.90 9.99 -15.85
C GLY A 172 3.78 9.97 -14.61
N LEU A 173 3.85 11.06 -13.83
CA LEU A 173 4.59 11.12 -12.56
C LEU A 173 4.14 10.01 -11.60
N LEU A 174 2.83 9.84 -11.41
CA LEU A 174 2.28 8.79 -10.56
C LEU A 174 2.68 7.39 -11.07
N ALA A 175 2.61 7.15 -12.38
CA ALA A 175 3.05 5.91 -13.01
C ALA A 175 4.55 5.65 -12.82
N GLY A 176 5.39 6.68 -12.94
CA GLY A 176 6.83 6.60 -12.73
C GLY A 176 7.22 6.29 -11.28
N MET A 177 6.48 6.83 -10.29
CA MET A 177 6.65 6.45 -8.88
C MET A 177 6.33 4.97 -8.67
N VAL A 178 5.18 4.50 -9.15
CA VAL A 178 4.79 3.09 -9.07
C VAL A 178 5.82 2.19 -9.76
N ALA A 179 6.31 2.59 -10.94
CA ALA A 179 7.33 1.85 -11.69
C ALA A 179 8.65 1.67 -10.92
N ASN A 180 8.98 2.60 -10.01
CA ASN A 180 10.18 2.55 -9.17
C ASN A 180 9.92 2.00 -7.74
N ILE A 181 8.72 1.46 -7.49
CA ILE A 181 8.36 0.78 -6.23
C ILE A 181 8.00 -0.66 -6.53
N LYS A 182 6.93 -0.87 -7.33
CA LYS A 182 6.45 -2.20 -7.74
C LYS A 182 5.72 -2.12 -9.09
N PHE A 183 6.38 -2.51 -10.15
CA PHE A 183 5.87 -2.30 -11.52
C PHE A 183 4.68 -3.21 -11.91
N THR A 184 4.36 -4.29 -11.17
CA THR A 184 3.16 -5.11 -11.44
C THR A 184 1.88 -4.30 -11.39
N VAL A 185 1.86 -3.21 -10.62
CA VAL A 185 0.71 -2.29 -10.48
C VAL A 185 0.56 -1.33 -11.69
N LEU A 186 1.55 -1.27 -12.60
CA LEU A 186 1.51 -0.43 -13.81
C LEU A 186 0.37 -0.78 -14.77
N GLY A 187 -0.24 -1.96 -14.67
CA GLY A 187 -1.43 -2.30 -15.44
C GLY A 187 -2.55 -1.26 -15.30
N PHE A 188 -2.71 -0.66 -14.13
CA PHE A 188 -3.63 0.46 -13.90
C PHE A 188 -3.30 1.68 -14.77
N PHE A 189 -2.05 2.09 -14.81
CA PHE A 189 -1.62 3.28 -15.56
C PHE A 189 -1.56 3.02 -17.07
N PHE A 190 -1.34 1.79 -17.51
CA PHE A 190 -1.54 1.39 -18.89
C PHE A 190 -2.99 1.64 -19.34
N ALA A 191 -3.98 1.12 -18.61
CA ALA A 191 -5.38 1.36 -18.89
C ALA A 191 -5.74 2.85 -18.78
N TRP A 192 -5.18 3.55 -17.80
CA TRP A 192 -5.37 4.98 -17.60
C TRP A 192 -4.96 5.77 -18.85
N MET A 193 -3.74 5.56 -19.35
CA MET A 193 -3.26 6.28 -20.53
C MET A 193 -4.00 5.84 -21.80
N MET A 194 -4.30 4.54 -21.95
CA MET A 194 -5.11 4.02 -23.04
C MET A 194 -6.46 4.72 -23.14
N CYS A 195 -7.18 4.88 -22.03
CA CYS A 195 -8.47 5.56 -22.00
C CYS A 195 -8.35 7.06 -22.30
N MET A 196 -7.28 7.72 -21.83
CA MET A 196 -6.99 9.11 -22.20
C MET A 196 -6.73 9.25 -23.70
N ALA A 197 -5.91 8.36 -24.29
CA ALA A 197 -5.67 8.33 -25.74
C ALA A 197 -6.99 8.11 -26.51
N PHE A 198 -7.83 7.17 -26.10
CA PHE A 198 -9.15 6.95 -26.70
C PHE A 198 -10.05 8.19 -26.63
N SER A 199 -9.92 9.02 -25.59
CA SER A 199 -10.68 10.27 -25.50
C SER A 199 -10.28 11.29 -26.58
N PHE A 200 -9.00 11.35 -26.96
CA PHE A 200 -8.52 12.16 -28.10
C PHE A 200 -9.00 11.57 -29.44
N LEU A 201 -8.86 10.26 -29.62
CA LEU A 201 -9.30 9.58 -30.85
C LEU A 201 -10.82 9.71 -31.07
N ALA A 202 -11.63 9.63 -30.03
CA ALA A 202 -13.07 9.88 -30.09
C ALA A 202 -13.42 11.31 -30.54
N ARG A 203 -12.48 12.24 -30.35
CA ARG A 203 -12.56 13.64 -30.81
C ARG A 203 -11.93 13.85 -32.17
N LYS A 204 -11.45 12.78 -32.82
CA LYS A 204 -10.70 12.80 -34.10
C LYS A 204 -9.35 13.57 -33.99
N ASP A 205 -8.79 13.70 -32.80
CA ASP A 205 -7.51 14.38 -32.53
C ASP A 205 -6.38 13.35 -32.34
N PHE A 206 -5.91 12.82 -33.46
CA PHE A 206 -4.82 11.83 -33.48
C PHE A 206 -3.49 12.43 -32.97
N PHE A 207 -3.15 13.63 -33.39
CA PHE A 207 -1.93 14.30 -32.95
C PHE A 207 -1.95 14.62 -31.46
N GLY A 208 -3.10 15.02 -30.93
CA GLY A 208 -3.32 15.20 -29.49
C GLY A 208 -3.12 13.89 -28.72
N ALA A 209 -3.56 12.76 -29.24
CA ALA A 209 -3.34 11.43 -28.64
C ALA A 209 -1.84 11.10 -28.57
N VAL A 210 -1.09 11.24 -29.69
CA VAL A 210 0.35 10.96 -29.73
C VAL A 210 1.11 11.89 -28.79
N LYS A 211 0.86 13.21 -28.88
CA LYS A 211 1.48 14.18 -27.99
C LYS A 211 1.15 13.92 -26.52
N GLY A 212 -0.10 13.50 -26.23
CA GLY A 212 -0.54 13.13 -24.89
C GLY A 212 0.23 11.94 -24.34
N CYS A 213 0.44 10.89 -25.15
CA CYS A 213 1.27 9.74 -24.78
C CYS A 213 2.72 10.15 -24.49
N LEU A 214 3.32 11.00 -25.34
CA LEU A 214 4.68 11.50 -25.11
C LEU A 214 4.80 12.33 -23.83
N VAL A 215 3.82 13.19 -23.52
CA VAL A 215 3.79 13.96 -22.28
C VAL A 215 3.64 13.05 -21.06
N PHE A 216 2.80 12.02 -21.14
CA PHE A 216 2.68 11.02 -20.08
C PHE A 216 3.99 10.26 -19.85
N LEU A 217 4.61 9.77 -20.92
CA LEU A 217 5.92 9.09 -20.83
C LEU A 217 7.02 10.02 -20.30
N GLY A 218 7.00 11.30 -20.70
CA GLY A 218 7.89 12.31 -20.12
C GLY A 218 7.69 12.47 -18.61
N GLY A 219 6.42 12.54 -18.16
CA GLY A 219 6.10 12.53 -16.73
C GLY A 219 6.57 11.27 -16.02
N MET A 220 6.38 10.10 -16.66
CA MET A 220 6.81 8.80 -16.12
C MET A 220 8.33 8.68 -15.99
N ALA A 221 9.08 9.32 -16.88
CA ALA A 221 10.55 9.31 -16.83
C ALA A 221 11.13 10.12 -15.64
N VAL A 222 10.43 11.17 -15.19
CA VAL A 222 10.95 12.07 -14.14
C VAL A 222 11.34 11.34 -12.84
N PRO A 223 10.53 10.44 -12.26
CA PRO A 223 10.93 9.71 -11.05
C PRO A 223 12.13 8.78 -11.22
N PHE A 224 12.51 8.43 -12.46
CA PHE A 224 13.73 7.64 -12.70
C PHE A 224 15.00 8.49 -12.65
N VAL A 225 14.91 9.80 -12.90
CA VAL A 225 16.08 10.68 -13.00
C VAL A 225 16.96 10.66 -11.74
N PRO A 226 16.45 10.79 -10.51
CA PRO A 226 17.30 10.72 -9.32
C PRO A 226 18.08 9.40 -9.22
N TRP A 227 17.45 8.28 -9.58
CA TRP A 227 18.08 6.95 -9.53
C TRP A 227 19.08 6.73 -10.67
N LEU A 228 18.79 7.23 -11.86
CA LEU A 228 19.76 7.24 -12.97
C LEU A 228 21.02 8.02 -12.59
N VAL A 229 20.86 9.17 -11.92
CA VAL A 229 22.00 9.96 -11.43
C VAL A 229 22.72 9.22 -10.32
N TYR A 230 22.02 8.69 -9.32
CA TYR A 230 22.60 7.98 -8.18
C TYR A 230 23.39 6.74 -8.61
N PHE A 231 22.76 5.84 -9.37
CA PHE A 231 23.41 4.61 -9.85
C PHE A 231 24.46 4.89 -10.90
N GLY A 232 24.26 5.91 -11.76
CA GLY A 232 25.25 6.32 -12.75
C GLY A 232 26.52 6.84 -12.09
N TRP A 233 26.39 7.72 -11.08
CA TRP A 233 27.53 8.27 -10.33
C TRP A 233 28.31 7.19 -9.58
N ASN A 234 27.62 6.19 -9.05
CA ASN A 234 28.20 5.10 -8.27
C ASN A 234 28.60 3.88 -9.13
N HIS A 235 28.56 3.97 -10.47
CA HIS A 235 28.85 2.87 -11.40
C HIS A 235 28.00 1.61 -11.15
N GLY A 236 26.73 1.78 -10.76
CA GLY A 236 25.80 0.72 -10.37
C GLY A 236 24.57 0.59 -11.27
N LEU A 237 24.58 1.13 -12.49
CA LEU A 237 23.43 1.04 -13.41
C LEU A 237 23.12 -0.40 -13.81
N TYR A 238 24.16 -1.24 -13.99
CA TYR A 238 23.98 -2.65 -14.31
C TYR A 238 23.35 -3.42 -13.16
N GLU A 239 23.83 -3.22 -11.93
CA GLU A 239 23.31 -3.85 -10.72
C GLU A 239 21.85 -3.47 -10.45
N TRP A 240 21.49 -2.20 -10.67
CA TRP A 240 20.11 -1.74 -10.61
C TRP A 240 19.23 -2.39 -11.69
N TYR A 241 19.67 -2.38 -12.96
CA TYR A 241 18.94 -3.04 -14.05
C TYR A 241 18.77 -4.54 -13.76
N TRP A 242 19.86 -5.22 -13.39
CA TRP A 242 19.83 -6.65 -13.12
C TRP A 242 18.95 -6.99 -11.90
N GLY A 243 19.14 -6.29 -10.78
CA GLY A 243 18.45 -6.59 -9.52
C GLY A 243 16.99 -6.20 -9.51
N TYR A 244 16.63 -5.11 -10.19
CA TYR A 244 15.24 -4.66 -10.19
C TYR A 244 14.47 -5.04 -11.45
N VAL A 245 15.05 -4.87 -12.63
CA VAL A 245 14.33 -5.11 -13.89
C VAL A 245 14.48 -6.55 -14.35
N TYR A 246 15.72 -7.01 -14.57
CA TYR A 246 15.99 -8.32 -15.17
C TYR A 246 15.42 -9.47 -14.31
N ILE A 247 15.72 -9.50 -13.04
CA ILE A 247 15.23 -10.55 -12.12
C ILE A 247 13.72 -10.63 -12.13
N ASN A 248 13.03 -9.49 -11.96
CA ASN A 248 11.58 -9.49 -11.85
C ASN A 248 10.85 -9.81 -13.17
N VAL A 249 11.43 -9.41 -14.31
CA VAL A 249 10.82 -9.66 -15.62
C VAL A 249 11.15 -11.05 -16.16
N PHE A 250 12.41 -11.51 -15.96
CA PHE A 250 12.93 -12.67 -16.64
C PHE A 250 13.17 -13.89 -15.74
N ILE A 251 13.27 -13.73 -14.44
CA ILE A 251 13.49 -14.85 -13.50
C ILE A 251 12.24 -15.09 -12.63
N TYR A 252 11.67 -14.03 -12.04
CA TYR A 252 10.53 -14.16 -11.14
C TYR A 252 9.20 -14.40 -11.87
N SER A 253 9.06 -13.96 -13.11
CA SER A 253 7.83 -14.17 -13.86
C SER A 253 7.93 -15.44 -14.70
N ASP A 254 6.87 -16.28 -14.66
CA ASP A 254 6.71 -17.46 -15.52
C ASP A 254 6.52 -17.11 -17.03
N LEU A 255 6.78 -15.84 -17.40
CA LEU A 255 6.62 -15.37 -18.77
C LEU A 255 7.73 -15.88 -19.71
N ASN A 256 8.83 -16.42 -19.18
CA ASN A 256 10.03 -16.77 -19.98
C ASN A 256 10.21 -18.26 -20.27
N GLY A 257 9.35 -19.14 -19.79
CA GLY A 257 9.40 -20.58 -20.10
C GLY A 257 8.43 -20.97 -21.21
N GLU A 258 8.39 -22.26 -21.58
CA GLU A 258 7.22 -22.90 -22.18
C GLU A 258 6.09 -22.84 -21.15
N GLY A 259 5.60 -21.62 -20.89
CA GLY A 259 4.59 -21.37 -19.88
C GLY A 259 3.26 -22.00 -20.23
N PRO A 260 2.33 -22.14 -19.28
CA PRO A 260 1.03 -22.74 -19.48
C PRO A 260 0.31 -22.11 -20.68
N GLY A 261 -0.38 -22.94 -21.45
CA GLY A 261 -1.15 -22.48 -22.62
C GLY A 261 -2.20 -21.43 -22.24
N LEU A 262 -2.73 -20.71 -23.22
CA LEU A 262 -3.71 -19.64 -22.99
C LEU A 262 -4.90 -20.09 -22.13
N TYR A 263 -5.38 -21.31 -22.34
CA TYR A 263 -6.48 -21.89 -21.55
C TYR A 263 -6.11 -22.03 -20.07
N GLU A 264 -4.94 -22.58 -19.78
CA GLU A 264 -4.44 -22.76 -18.40
C GLU A 264 -4.20 -21.42 -17.70
N ARG A 265 -3.72 -20.41 -18.44
CA ARG A 265 -3.57 -19.05 -17.90
C ARG A 265 -4.92 -18.42 -17.54
N ILE A 266 -5.93 -18.54 -18.41
CA ILE A 266 -7.28 -18.05 -18.12
C ILE A 266 -7.88 -18.78 -16.92
N TYR A 267 -7.71 -20.10 -16.86
CA TYR A 267 -8.17 -20.91 -15.73
C TYR A 267 -7.51 -20.49 -14.42
N THR A 268 -6.19 -20.34 -14.42
CA THR A 268 -5.42 -19.88 -13.25
C THR A 268 -5.84 -18.49 -12.80
N LEU A 269 -5.96 -17.52 -13.72
CA LEU A 269 -6.43 -16.18 -13.40
C LEU A 269 -7.85 -16.17 -12.85
N SER A 270 -8.74 -17.03 -13.37
CA SER A 270 -10.12 -17.17 -12.87
C SER A 270 -10.16 -17.74 -11.46
N LYS A 271 -9.31 -18.75 -11.19
CA LYS A 271 -9.12 -19.34 -9.87
C LYS A 271 -8.55 -18.32 -8.88
N LEU A 272 -7.52 -17.56 -9.29
CA LEU A 272 -6.95 -16.49 -8.48
C LEU A 272 -7.98 -15.40 -8.15
N LEU A 273 -8.77 -14.98 -9.13
CA LEU A 273 -9.86 -14.00 -8.90
C LEU A 273 -10.85 -14.49 -7.84
N TYR A 274 -11.25 -15.78 -7.90
CA TYR A 274 -12.11 -16.37 -6.89
C TYR A 274 -11.48 -16.31 -5.48
N TRP A 275 -10.20 -16.71 -5.34
CA TRP A 275 -9.51 -16.69 -4.06
C TRP A 275 -9.33 -15.27 -3.53
N VAL A 276 -8.94 -14.34 -4.39
CA VAL A 276 -8.77 -12.92 -4.05
C VAL A 276 -10.08 -12.31 -3.53
N ILE A 277 -11.21 -12.61 -4.19
CA ILE A 277 -12.52 -12.14 -3.72
C ILE A 277 -12.90 -12.78 -2.39
N ARG A 278 -12.72 -14.09 -2.26
CA ARG A 278 -13.07 -14.85 -1.05
C ARG A 278 -12.27 -14.35 0.16
N ASP A 279 -10.97 -14.15 -0.01
CA ASP A 279 -10.07 -13.77 1.07
C ASP A 279 -10.22 -12.28 1.45
N ASN A 280 -10.83 -11.46 0.59
CA ASN A 280 -10.99 -10.02 0.81
C ASN A 280 -12.45 -9.57 0.69
N LEU A 281 -13.39 -10.39 1.12
CA LEU A 281 -14.84 -10.08 1.07
C LEU A 281 -15.17 -8.73 1.71
N ILE A 282 -14.40 -8.31 2.73
CA ILE A 282 -14.64 -7.06 3.44
C ILE A 282 -14.67 -5.83 2.50
N TYR A 283 -13.79 -5.74 1.53
CA TYR A 283 -13.82 -4.64 0.56
C TYR A 283 -14.52 -5.01 -0.75
N PHE A 284 -14.51 -6.28 -1.18
CA PHE A 284 -15.23 -6.71 -2.38
C PHE A 284 -16.75 -6.55 -2.26
N ALA A 285 -17.30 -6.65 -1.03
CA ALA A 285 -18.72 -6.39 -0.77
C ALA A 285 -19.14 -4.95 -1.11
N PHE A 286 -18.22 -4.01 -1.11
CA PHE A 286 -18.44 -2.63 -1.56
C PHE A 286 -17.97 -2.41 -3.01
N LEU A 287 -16.80 -2.97 -3.36
CA LEU A 287 -16.20 -2.81 -4.69
C LEU A 287 -17.14 -3.30 -5.79
N ILE A 288 -17.59 -4.56 -5.71
CA ILE A 288 -18.41 -5.17 -6.78
C ILE A 288 -19.72 -4.41 -7.00
N PRO A 289 -20.59 -4.18 -5.98
CA PRO A 289 -21.82 -3.43 -6.19
C PRO A 289 -21.57 -2.00 -6.66
N GLY A 290 -20.53 -1.35 -6.13
CA GLY A 290 -20.18 0.03 -6.49
C GLY A 290 -19.74 0.17 -7.94
N VAL A 291 -18.84 -0.69 -8.41
CA VAL A 291 -18.36 -0.72 -9.80
C VAL A 291 -19.49 -1.10 -10.76
N LEU A 292 -20.27 -2.14 -10.44
CA LEU A 292 -21.43 -2.54 -11.25
C LEU A 292 -22.46 -1.42 -11.33
N TRP A 293 -22.79 -0.79 -10.20
CA TRP A 293 -23.69 0.36 -10.21
C TRP A 293 -23.14 1.47 -11.10
N PHE A 294 -21.84 1.79 -11.00
CA PHE A 294 -21.23 2.83 -11.82
C PHE A 294 -21.29 2.51 -13.30
N ILE A 295 -21.02 1.26 -13.70
CA ILE A 295 -20.99 0.82 -15.09
C ILE A 295 -22.41 0.69 -15.66
N CYS A 296 -23.38 0.14 -14.90
CA CYS A 296 -24.71 -0.23 -15.39
C CYS A 296 -25.74 0.89 -15.28
N THR A 297 -25.56 1.87 -14.36
CA THR A 297 -26.60 2.87 -14.08
C THR A 297 -26.25 4.26 -14.60
N GLY A 298 -27.32 5.04 -14.88
CA GLY A 298 -27.23 6.45 -15.23
C GLY A 298 -26.91 6.73 -16.70
N LYS A 299 -26.95 8.02 -17.06
CA LYS A 299 -26.69 8.56 -18.41
C LYS A 299 -25.18 8.72 -18.70
N LYS A 300 -24.35 7.80 -18.19
CA LYS A 300 -22.90 7.87 -18.40
C LYS A 300 -22.54 7.49 -19.83
N ARG A 301 -21.51 8.11 -20.38
CA ARG A 301 -21.02 7.85 -21.73
C ARG A 301 -20.29 6.51 -21.78
N ARG A 302 -20.29 5.86 -22.93
CA ARG A 302 -19.65 4.54 -23.12
C ARG A 302 -18.19 4.55 -22.66
N LEU A 303 -17.43 5.60 -23.01
CA LEU A 303 -16.01 5.68 -22.66
C LEU A 303 -15.77 5.89 -21.16
N GLU A 304 -16.66 6.61 -20.44
CA GLU A 304 -16.59 6.74 -18.98
C GLU A 304 -16.77 5.40 -18.27
N ARG A 305 -17.71 4.56 -18.76
CA ARG A 305 -17.93 3.21 -18.23
C ARG A 305 -16.77 2.28 -18.56
N PHE A 306 -16.29 2.35 -19.81
CA PHE A 306 -15.14 1.58 -20.28
C PHE A 306 -13.87 1.92 -19.48
N ASN A 307 -13.64 3.19 -19.16
CA ASN A 307 -12.52 3.63 -18.35
C ASN A 307 -12.46 2.89 -17.01
N LEU A 308 -13.55 2.88 -16.24
CA LEU A 308 -13.54 2.19 -14.95
C LEU A 308 -13.34 0.68 -15.10
N ALA A 309 -14.01 0.05 -16.06
CA ALA A 309 -13.87 -1.38 -16.33
C ALA A 309 -12.43 -1.74 -16.74
N ALA A 310 -11.82 -0.93 -17.62
CA ALA A 310 -10.45 -1.12 -18.06
C ALA A 310 -9.43 -0.95 -16.91
N LEU A 311 -9.61 0.06 -16.06
CA LEU A 311 -8.76 0.26 -14.88
C LEU A 311 -8.81 -0.96 -13.94
N CYS A 312 -10.01 -1.47 -13.64
CA CYS A 312 -10.17 -2.69 -12.83
C CYS A 312 -9.50 -3.91 -13.48
N PHE A 313 -9.76 -4.12 -14.75
CA PHE A 313 -9.28 -5.30 -15.48
C PHE A 313 -7.75 -5.30 -15.62
N PHE A 314 -7.16 -4.21 -16.09
CA PHE A 314 -5.72 -4.16 -16.31
C PHE A 314 -4.92 -4.05 -15.01
N LEU A 315 -5.48 -3.50 -13.93
CA LEU A 315 -4.85 -3.58 -12.62
C LEU A 315 -4.78 -5.05 -12.16
N PHE A 316 -5.89 -5.77 -12.20
CA PHE A 316 -5.92 -7.20 -11.87
C PHE A 316 -4.95 -8.01 -12.74
N LEU A 317 -4.98 -7.79 -14.06
CA LEU A 317 -4.12 -8.48 -14.99
C LEU A 317 -2.63 -8.20 -14.70
N GLY A 318 -2.24 -6.93 -14.49
CA GLY A 318 -0.86 -6.53 -14.19
C GLY A 318 -0.32 -7.19 -12.92
N ILE A 319 -1.16 -7.34 -11.89
CA ILE A 319 -0.76 -7.98 -10.63
C ILE A 319 -0.55 -9.48 -10.81
N TYR A 320 -1.44 -10.18 -11.54
CA TYR A 320 -1.53 -11.64 -11.51
C TYR A 320 -1.07 -12.34 -12.78
N VAL A 321 -0.74 -11.61 -13.86
CA VAL A 321 -0.31 -12.22 -15.14
C VAL A 321 0.99 -13.02 -15.00
N GLY A 322 1.85 -12.66 -14.04
CA GLY A 322 3.10 -13.36 -13.73
C GLY A 322 2.94 -14.67 -12.93
N GLY A 323 1.72 -15.09 -12.58
CA GLY A 323 1.43 -16.36 -11.91
C GLY A 323 1.59 -16.36 -10.39
N SER A 324 2.38 -15.47 -9.80
CA SER A 324 2.59 -15.38 -8.35
C SER A 324 1.38 -14.78 -7.62
N SER A 325 1.05 -15.34 -6.45
CA SER A 325 -0.04 -14.84 -5.61
C SER A 325 0.34 -14.90 -4.14
N LEU A 326 0.50 -13.73 -3.52
CA LEU A 326 0.64 -13.56 -2.08
C LEU A 326 -0.55 -12.75 -1.55
N PRO A 327 -0.94 -12.90 -0.27
CA PRO A 327 -2.15 -12.24 0.26
C PRO A 327 -2.19 -10.74 0.01
N TYR A 328 -1.08 -10.02 0.21
CA TYR A 328 -0.98 -8.58 0.08
C TYR A 328 -0.99 -8.06 -1.37
N TYR A 329 -0.81 -8.93 -2.38
CA TYR A 329 -0.88 -8.54 -3.79
C TYR A 329 -2.26 -8.01 -4.20
N ALA A 330 -3.33 -8.40 -3.47
CA ALA A 330 -4.68 -7.94 -3.75
C ALA A 330 -5.00 -6.53 -3.24
N LEU A 331 -4.15 -5.93 -2.38
CA LEU A 331 -4.41 -4.62 -1.76
C LEU A 331 -4.70 -3.50 -2.78
N PRO A 332 -3.96 -3.37 -3.90
CA PRO A 332 -4.24 -2.33 -4.90
C PRO A 332 -5.66 -2.35 -5.47
N LEU A 333 -6.33 -3.52 -5.51
CA LEU A 333 -7.71 -3.62 -6.00
C LEU A 333 -8.70 -2.88 -5.09
N ALA A 334 -8.38 -2.73 -3.81
CA ALA A 334 -9.23 -2.00 -2.87
C ALA A 334 -9.45 -0.52 -3.24
N VAL A 335 -8.65 0.06 -4.14
CA VAL A 335 -8.82 1.43 -4.65
C VAL A 335 -10.23 1.68 -5.20
N PHE A 336 -10.88 0.66 -5.75
CA PHE A 336 -12.22 0.75 -6.32
C PHE A 336 -13.35 0.63 -5.29
N THR A 337 -13.04 0.32 -4.03
CA THR A 337 -14.01 0.23 -2.91
C THR A 337 -14.76 1.56 -2.71
N VAL A 338 -14.12 2.68 -3.04
CA VAL A 338 -14.70 4.02 -2.97
C VAL A 338 -16.05 4.14 -3.70
N PHE A 339 -16.27 3.38 -4.79
CA PHE A 339 -17.54 3.43 -5.54
C PHE A 339 -18.69 2.78 -4.78
N GLY A 340 -18.45 1.76 -3.96
CA GLY A 340 -19.45 1.19 -3.06
C GLY A 340 -19.90 2.19 -2.00
N PHE A 341 -18.95 2.94 -1.44
CA PHE A 341 -19.27 3.99 -0.48
C PHE A 341 -19.93 5.22 -1.14
N VAL A 342 -19.63 5.53 -2.39
CA VAL A 342 -20.40 6.51 -3.17
C VAL A 342 -21.85 6.05 -3.34
N LEU A 343 -22.08 4.79 -3.66
CA LEU A 343 -23.43 4.21 -3.75
C LEU A 343 -24.18 4.32 -2.41
N ALA A 344 -23.56 3.85 -1.32
CA ALA A 344 -24.12 3.92 0.03
C ALA A 344 -24.43 5.38 0.46
N GLY A 345 -23.50 6.30 0.20
CA GLY A 345 -23.68 7.72 0.49
C GLY A 345 -24.84 8.37 -0.28
N ARG A 346 -25.03 8.00 -1.55
CA ARG A 346 -26.18 8.44 -2.34
C ARG A 346 -27.50 7.91 -1.79
N MET A 347 -27.53 6.65 -1.39
CA MET A 347 -28.71 6.08 -0.74
C MET A 347 -29.03 6.82 0.56
N ALA A 348 -28.02 7.07 1.40
CA ALA A 348 -28.19 7.82 2.64
C ALA A 348 -28.69 9.27 2.40
N GLU A 349 -28.17 9.97 1.38
CA GLU A 349 -28.63 11.32 1.02
C GLU A 349 -30.07 11.30 0.50
N PHE A 350 -30.45 10.28 -0.27
CA PHE A 350 -31.81 10.14 -0.81
C PHE A 350 -32.84 9.87 0.30
N PHE A 351 -32.57 8.89 1.18
CA PHE A 351 -33.48 8.57 2.28
C PHE A 351 -33.49 9.65 3.36
N GLY A 352 -32.33 10.21 3.71
CA GLY A 352 -32.24 11.34 4.65
C GLY A 352 -33.01 12.56 4.16
N GLY A 353 -32.95 12.89 2.86
CA GLY A 353 -33.75 13.96 2.28
C GLY A 353 -35.27 13.74 2.43
N LYS A 354 -35.76 12.52 2.25
CA LYS A 354 -37.18 12.19 2.40
C LYS A 354 -37.67 12.27 3.85
N LEU A 355 -36.84 11.83 4.82
CA LEU A 355 -37.17 11.91 6.25
C LEU A 355 -37.28 13.37 6.74
N PHE A 356 -36.38 14.25 6.29
CA PHE A 356 -36.40 15.67 6.68
C PHE A 356 -37.54 16.44 6.01
N THR A 357 -37.84 16.17 4.74
CA THR A 357 -39.00 16.81 4.05
C THR A 357 -40.34 16.36 4.64
N GLY A 358 -40.47 15.11 5.09
CA GLY A 358 -41.64 14.63 5.81
C GLY A 358 -41.83 15.28 7.19
N ALA A 359 -40.72 15.48 7.94
CA ALA A 359 -40.75 16.13 9.24
C ALA A 359 -41.08 17.63 9.16
N ASP A 360 -40.57 18.32 8.12
CA ASP A 360 -40.87 19.75 7.89
C ASP A 360 -42.30 19.94 7.35
N ALA A 361 -42.83 18.99 6.57
CA ALA A 361 -44.24 18.97 6.17
C ALA A 361 -45.16 18.76 7.37
N ALA A 362 -44.81 17.81 8.29
CA ALA A 362 -45.57 17.59 9.51
C ALA A 362 -45.56 18.81 10.45
N LYS A 363 -44.44 19.53 10.55
CA LYS A 363 -44.37 20.79 11.31
C LYS A 363 -45.18 21.93 10.70
N ARG A 364 -45.27 22.04 9.39
CA ARG A 364 -46.13 23.00 8.70
C ARG A 364 -47.63 22.71 8.86
N TYR A 365 -47.99 21.44 8.98
CA TYR A 365 -49.40 21.03 9.23
C TYR A 365 -49.81 21.17 10.72
N SER A 366 -48.86 21.22 11.66
CA SER A 366 -49.18 21.34 13.10
C SER A 366 -49.40 22.76 13.62
N GLY A 367 -49.39 23.81 12.75
CA GLY A 367 -49.97 25.13 13.01
C GLY A 367 -49.50 25.88 14.28
N LYS A 368 -48.36 25.55 14.88
CA LYS A 368 -47.82 26.23 16.05
C LYS A 368 -46.52 26.97 15.73
N ALA A 369 -46.66 28.16 15.16
CA ALA A 369 -45.62 29.17 15.24
C ALA A 369 -45.77 29.89 16.59
N ALA A 370 -44.87 29.64 17.54
CA ALA A 370 -44.74 30.48 18.73
C ALA A 370 -43.99 31.77 18.34
N PRO A 371 -44.55 32.97 18.63
CA PRO A 371 -43.83 34.20 18.43
C PRO A 371 -42.85 34.42 19.58
N GLY A 372 -41.58 34.70 19.26
CA GLY A 372 -40.59 35.23 20.21
C GLY A 372 -39.39 34.31 20.48
N GLU A 373 -38.42 34.24 19.54
CA GLU A 373 -37.04 33.90 19.88
C GLU A 373 -36.05 34.61 18.93
N GLU A 374 -35.78 35.85 19.19
CA GLU A 374 -34.71 36.66 18.54
C GLU A 374 -33.33 36.50 19.22
N THR A 375 -33.05 35.41 19.91
CA THR A 375 -31.74 35.23 20.60
C THR A 375 -31.09 33.89 20.31
N SER A 376 -31.07 33.38 19.05
CA SER A 376 -30.60 32.02 18.82
C SER A 376 -29.43 31.81 17.84
N GLY A 377 -28.87 32.87 17.28
CA GLY A 377 -27.75 32.71 16.32
C GLY A 377 -26.55 31.96 16.88
N GLY A 378 -26.14 32.27 18.12
CA GLY A 378 -25.04 31.57 18.81
C GLY A 378 -25.36 30.14 19.19
N LYS A 379 -26.56 29.88 19.75
CA LYS A 379 -26.99 28.51 20.12
C LYS A 379 -27.19 27.61 18.89
N ALA A 380 -27.72 28.16 17.80
CA ALA A 380 -27.88 27.40 16.54
C ALA A 380 -26.50 27.04 15.91
N CYS A 381 -25.56 27.99 15.92
CA CYS A 381 -24.19 27.79 15.45
C CYS A 381 -23.47 26.74 16.34
N PHE A 382 -23.59 26.83 17.65
CA PHE A 382 -23.02 25.86 18.59
C PHE A 382 -23.61 24.45 18.38
N ARG A 383 -24.94 24.32 18.30
CA ARG A 383 -25.60 23.02 18.02
C ARG A 383 -25.14 22.43 16.67
N LYS A 384 -24.94 23.23 15.65
CA LYS A 384 -24.44 22.79 14.35
C LYS A 384 -22.99 22.28 14.45
N ARG A 385 -22.11 22.98 15.20
CA ARG A 385 -20.73 22.55 15.45
C ARG A 385 -20.69 21.24 16.23
N MET A 386 -21.49 21.13 17.29
CA MET A 386 -21.58 19.88 18.08
C MET A 386 -22.08 18.69 17.26
N ARG A 387 -23.08 18.88 16.39
CA ARG A 387 -23.53 17.81 15.45
C ARG A 387 -22.44 17.39 14.48
N THR A 388 -21.66 18.32 13.96
CA THR A 388 -20.55 18.03 13.06
C THR A 388 -19.45 17.27 13.77
N PHE A 389 -19.12 17.67 15.01
CA PHE A 389 -18.15 16.99 15.85
C PHE A 389 -18.60 15.56 16.20
N ALA A 390 -19.85 15.42 16.63
CA ALA A 390 -20.43 14.10 16.94
C ALA A 390 -20.43 13.15 15.72
N ALA A 391 -20.76 13.68 14.52
CA ALA A 391 -20.70 12.90 13.29
C ALA A 391 -19.25 12.46 12.93
N ALA A 392 -18.28 13.36 13.13
CA ALA A 392 -16.87 13.05 12.94
C ALA A 392 -16.38 11.97 13.92
N ALA A 393 -16.70 12.12 15.19
CA ALA A 393 -16.36 11.14 16.22
C ALA A 393 -17.00 9.78 15.92
N LEU A 394 -18.29 9.76 15.56
CA LEU A 394 -19.00 8.52 15.21
C LEU A 394 -18.35 7.83 13.98
N ALA A 395 -17.97 8.59 12.96
CA ALA A 395 -17.31 8.04 11.79
C ALA A 395 -15.95 7.40 12.13
N LEU A 396 -15.16 8.04 12.99
CA LEU A 396 -13.88 7.50 13.47
C LEU A 396 -14.09 6.27 14.37
N THR A 397 -15.04 6.31 15.29
CA THR A 397 -15.35 5.16 16.14
C THR A 397 -15.84 3.97 15.32
N ALA A 398 -16.68 4.21 14.30
CA ALA A 398 -17.13 3.16 13.39
C ALA A 398 -15.95 2.60 12.58
N GLY A 399 -15.05 3.46 12.08
CA GLY A 399 -13.83 3.02 11.39
C GLY A 399 -12.91 2.19 12.29
N ALA A 400 -12.66 2.64 13.51
CA ALA A 400 -11.90 1.89 14.51
C ALA A 400 -12.57 0.55 14.85
N GLY A 401 -13.90 0.51 14.96
CA GLY A 401 -14.68 -0.71 15.17
C GLY A 401 -14.55 -1.72 14.04
N ILE A 402 -14.53 -1.24 12.77
CA ILE A 402 -14.28 -2.09 11.61
C ILE A 402 -12.88 -2.72 11.70
N ILE A 403 -11.85 -1.93 12.06
CA ILE A 403 -10.48 -2.44 12.21
C ILE A 403 -10.41 -3.43 13.37
N TRP A 404 -11.00 -3.08 14.50
CA TRP A 404 -10.98 -3.92 15.69
C TRP A 404 -11.59 -5.31 15.47
N THR A 405 -12.63 -5.40 14.64
CA THR A 405 -13.32 -6.66 14.35
C THR A 405 -12.81 -7.38 13.10
N GLY A 406 -12.18 -6.67 12.18
CA GLY A 406 -11.82 -7.19 10.86
C GLY A 406 -10.32 -7.38 10.64
N SER A 407 -9.45 -6.65 11.36
CA SER A 407 -8.01 -6.74 11.15
C SER A 407 -7.41 -7.96 11.85
N MET A 408 -6.61 -8.71 11.09
CA MET A 408 -5.85 -9.84 11.61
C MET A 408 -4.73 -9.43 12.58
N ASN A 409 -4.38 -8.15 12.64
CA ASN A 409 -3.30 -7.64 13.48
C ASN A 409 -3.71 -7.44 14.95
N ILE A 410 -4.97 -7.13 15.23
CA ILE A 410 -5.47 -6.80 16.57
C ILE A 410 -5.04 -7.78 17.68
N PRO A 411 -5.11 -9.12 17.49
CA PRO A 411 -4.67 -10.05 18.52
C PRO A 411 -3.22 -9.87 18.98
N HIS A 412 -2.36 -9.43 18.07
CA HIS A 412 -0.91 -9.25 18.32
C HIS A 412 -0.56 -8.02 19.17
N MET A 413 -1.53 -7.12 19.43
CA MET A 413 -1.33 -5.99 20.36
C MET A 413 -1.09 -6.45 21.81
N SER A 414 -1.51 -7.67 22.17
CA SER A 414 -1.33 -8.24 23.51
C SER A 414 -0.04 -9.01 23.70
N GLU A 415 0.73 -9.21 22.65
CA GLU A 415 2.03 -9.89 22.70
C GLU A 415 3.04 -9.05 23.50
N LYS A 416 3.89 -9.72 24.27
CA LYS A 416 4.95 -9.08 25.03
C LYS A 416 6.28 -9.24 24.31
N LYS A 417 7.13 -8.24 24.39
CA LYS A 417 8.47 -8.26 23.77
C LYS A 417 9.30 -9.45 24.26
N GLU A 418 9.17 -9.78 25.54
CA GLU A 418 9.91 -10.85 26.20
C GLU A 418 9.57 -12.24 25.64
N ASP A 419 8.37 -12.39 25.04
CA ASP A 419 7.92 -13.67 24.47
C ASP A 419 8.37 -13.83 23.00
N ILE A 420 8.84 -12.76 22.36
CA ILE A 420 9.21 -12.74 20.94
C ILE A 420 10.70 -13.15 20.78
N PHE A 421 10.96 -14.13 19.93
CA PHE A 421 12.30 -14.65 19.68
C PHE A 421 13.34 -13.57 19.33
N LEU A 422 12.91 -12.51 18.61
CA LEU A 422 13.80 -11.40 18.21
C LEU A 422 14.43 -10.69 19.40
N TYR A 423 13.66 -10.46 20.48
CA TYR A 423 14.18 -9.76 21.65
C TYR A 423 15.03 -10.69 22.54
N LYS A 424 14.72 -11.99 22.59
CA LYS A 424 15.57 -12.98 23.26
C LYS A 424 16.94 -13.11 22.56
N PHE A 425 16.94 -13.15 21.22
CA PHE A 425 18.18 -13.18 20.44
C PHE A 425 18.96 -11.85 20.55
N ARG A 426 18.25 -10.74 20.61
CA ARG A 426 18.85 -9.42 20.82
C ARG A 426 19.70 -9.38 22.10
N GLU A 427 19.23 -9.93 23.21
CA GLU A 427 19.96 -9.97 24.48
C GLU A 427 21.31 -10.67 24.35
N ILE A 428 21.43 -11.65 23.45
CA ILE A 428 22.68 -12.35 23.17
C ILE A 428 23.56 -11.54 22.23
N VAL A 429 22.99 -11.00 21.16
CA VAL A 429 23.72 -10.27 20.12
C VAL A 429 24.31 -8.96 20.63
N GLU A 430 23.60 -8.24 21.48
CA GLU A 430 24.06 -6.97 22.09
C GLU A 430 25.21 -7.12 23.10
N GLN A 431 25.61 -8.37 23.44
CA GLN A 431 26.83 -8.60 24.24
C GLN A 431 28.13 -8.40 23.44
N GLU A 432 28.03 -8.43 22.10
CA GLU A 432 29.17 -8.12 21.23
C GLU A 432 29.17 -6.64 20.82
N GLU A 433 30.36 -6.05 20.73
CA GLU A 433 30.53 -4.69 20.26
C GLU A 433 30.52 -4.65 18.73
N ASN A 434 29.59 -3.87 18.14
CA ASN A 434 29.38 -3.75 16.69
C ASN A 434 29.16 -5.10 15.98
N PRO A 435 28.19 -5.90 16.40
CA PRO A 435 27.99 -7.25 15.87
C PRO A 435 27.63 -7.23 14.39
N THR A 436 28.08 -8.25 13.67
CA THR A 436 27.74 -8.49 12.28
C THR A 436 26.83 -9.72 12.16
N LEU A 437 25.90 -9.72 11.19
CA LEU A 437 24.83 -10.70 11.07
C LEU A 437 24.70 -11.21 9.63
N LEU A 438 24.38 -12.50 9.48
CA LEU A 438 23.86 -13.12 8.26
C LEU A 438 22.51 -13.78 8.56
N ASN A 439 21.50 -13.56 7.69
CA ASN A 439 20.18 -14.18 7.81
C ASN A 439 19.99 -15.21 6.70
N ILE A 440 19.72 -16.47 7.06
CA ILE A 440 19.51 -17.55 6.11
C ILE A 440 18.15 -18.26 6.30
N GLY A 441 17.69 -18.98 5.26
CA GLY A 441 16.42 -19.71 5.27
C GLY A 441 15.19 -18.84 5.00
N CYS A 442 15.29 -17.51 5.08
CA CYS A 442 14.19 -16.58 4.79
C CYS A 442 14.72 -15.20 4.41
N LEU A 443 13.83 -14.30 3.97
CA LEU A 443 14.07 -12.86 3.98
C LEU A 443 14.31 -12.42 5.44
N ASP A 444 14.74 -11.18 5.64
CA ASP A 444 15.11 -10.65 6.96
C ASP A 444 14.08 -11.03 8.05
N ALA A 445 14.52 -11.78 9.04
CA ALA A 445 13.70 -12.19 10.18
C ALA A 445 13.38 -11.03 11.14
N GLY A 446 14.06 -9.88 11.01
CA GLY A 446 13.89 -8.69 11.84
C GLY A 446 15.03 -8.43 12.83
N LEU A 447 16.01 -9.31 12.93
CA LEU A 447 17.12 -9.15 13.88
C LEU A 447 18.04 -7.98 13.52
N TYR A 448 18.24 -7.70 12.21
CA TYR A 448 18.90 -6.49 11.74
C TYR A 448 18.22 -5.21 12.26
N THR A 449 16.88 -5.23 12.33
CA THR A 449 16.09 -4.09 12.82
C THR A 449 16.28 -3.93 14.33
N VAL A 450 15.96 -4.95 15.12
CA VAL A 450 15.92 -4.82 16.59
C VAL A 450 17.29 -4.60 17.23
N CYS A 451 18.39 -5.07 16.58
CA CYS A 451 19.77 -4.89 17.04
C CYS A 451 20.50 -3.71 16.38
N ASP A 452 19.84 -2.93 15.53
CA ASP A 452 20.44 -1.83 14.73
C ASP A 452 21.68 -2.24 13.92
N ILE A 453 21.68 -3.43 13.36
CA ILE A 453 22.78 -3.94 12.54
C ILE A 453 22.61 -3.48 11.09
N VAL A 454 23.67 -2.93 10.50
CA VAL A 454 23.74 -2.63 9.06
C VAL A 454 24.23 -3.88 8.33
N PRO A 455 23.51 -4.38 7.30
CA PRO A 455 23.97 -5.54 6.53
C PRO A 455 25.36 -5.33 5.92
N THR A 456 26.25 -6.32 6.05
CA THR A 456 27.64 -6.28 5.57
C THR A 456 27.91 -7.19 4.37
N CYS A 457 26.98 -8.12 4.08
CA CYS A 457 27.06 -9.05 2.96
C CYS A 457 26.01 -8.70 1.89
N ARG A 458 26.34 -8.87 0.61
CA ARG A 458 25.39 -8.66 -0.49
C ARG A 458 24.12 -9.52 -0.30
N TRP A 459 24.31 -10.78 -0.04
CA TRP A 459 23.25 -11.74 0.21
C TRP A 459 22.98 -11.90 1.72
N PHE A 460 22.75 -10.77 2.38
CA PHE A 460 22.53 -10.68 3.83
C PHE A 460 21.28 -11.47 4.30
N GLN A 461 20.41 -11.83 3.37
CA GLN A 461 19.18 -12.59 3.57
C GLN A 461 18.98 -13.58 2.41
N THR A 462 18.29 -14.72 2.67
CA THR A 462 17.93 -15.66 1.61
C THR A 462 16.74 -15.11 0.82
N GLN A 463 16.88 -15.10 -0.51
CA GLN A 463 15.84 -14.59 -1.40
C GLN A 463 14.71 -15.60 -1.60
N THR A 464 13.49 -15.13 -1.86
CA THR A 464 12.34 -15.99 -2.23
C THR A 464 12.47 -16.59 -3.62
N LEU A 465 13.44 -16.13 -4.40
CA LEU A 465 13.79 -16.63 -5.72
C LEU A 465 14.89 -17.68 -5.64
N ALA A 466 14.75 -18.74 -6.41
CA ALA A 466 15.81 -19.72 -6.62
C ALA A 466 16.92 -19.10 -7.50
N ILE A 467 17.77 -18.29 -6.88
CA ILE A 467 19.03 -17.83 -7.47
C ILE A 467 20.11 -18.74 -6.91
N ASP A 468 20.58 -19.69 -7.71
CA ASP A 468 21.55 -20.73 -7.29
C ASP A 468 22.80 -20.14 -6.61
N ASP A 469 23.22 -18.95 -7.03
CA ASP A 469 24.40 -18.27 -6.46
C ASP A 469 24.18 -17.77 -5.04
N VAL A 470 22.92 -17.49 -4.61
CA VAL A 470 22.63 -16.96 -3.27
C VAL A 470 23.04 -17.96 -2.19
N LEU A 471 22.57 -19.20 -2.29
CA LEU A 471 22.85 -20.24 -1.30
C LEU A 471 24.35 -20.57 -1.25
N LYS A 472 24.99 -20.70 -2.42
CA LYS A 472 26.45 -20.93 -2.51
C LYS A 472 27.26 -19.80 -1.86
N GLU A 473 26.87 -18.55 -2.10
CA GLU A 473 27.52 -17.40 -1.50
C GLU A 473 27.28 -17.31 0.01
N GLN A 474 26.07 -17.63 0.47
CA GLN A 474 25.78 -17.66 1.90
C GLN A 474 26.57 -18.77 2.60
N GLU A 475 26.67 -19.97 2.03
CA GLU A 475 27.53 -21.04 2.54
C GLU A 475 29.01 -20.60 2.55
N ARG A 476 29.47 -19.88 1.53
CA ARG A 476 30.83 -19.31 1.51
C ARG A 476 31.03 -18.32 2.65
N TYR A 477 30.05 -17.42 2.90
CA TYR A 477 30.14 -16.47 4.00
C TYR A 477 30.25 -17.17 5.36
N ILE A 478 29.49 -18.25 5.55
CA ILE A 478 29.53 -19.08 6.76
C ILE A 478 30.90 -19.76 6.88
N ARG A 479 31.39 -20.44 5.83
CA ARG A 479 32.67 -21.13 5.80
C ARG A 479 33.87 -20.20 6.06
N GLU A 480 33.80 -18.97 5.56
CA GLU A 480 34.81 -17.95 5.80
C GLU A 480 34.65 -17.27 7.17
N GLY A 481 33.53 -17.48 7.87
CA GLY A 481 33.23 -16.82 9.16
C GLY A 481 33.15 -15.30 9.04
N ARG A 482 32.41 -14.81 8.03
CA ARG A 482 32.35 -13.37 7.70
C ARG A 482 31.53 -12.53 8.67
N THR A 483 30.66 -13.16 9.45
CA THR A 483 29.78 -12.48 10.41
C THR A 483 29.95 -13.09 11.79
N ASP A 484 29.67 -12.33 12.84
CA ASP A 484 29.74 -12.79 14.22
C ASP A 484 28.56 -13.69 14.57
N PHE A 485 27.40 -13.41 13.94
CA PHE A 485 26.19 -14.20 14.14
C PHE A 485 25.57 -14.64 12.81
N VAL A 486 24.92 -15.80 12.85
CA VAL A 486 24.05 -16.30 11.79
C VAL A 486 22.69 -16.61 12.42
N ILE A 487 21.62 -16.00 11.88
CA ILE A 487 20.23 -16.42 12.17
C ILE A 487 19.71 -17.29 11.05
N ALA A 488 19.17 -18.47 11.37
CA ALA A 488 18.60 -19.41 10.42
C ALA A 488 17.13 -19.70 10.74
N ARG A 489 16.30 -19.89 9.70
CA ARG A 489 14.92 -20.35 9.86
C ARG A 489 14.77 -21.76 9.31
N ASP A 490 14.31 -22.67 10.16
CA ASP A 490 13.97 -24.08 9.92
C ASP A 490 15.16 -24.96 9.50
N ASP A 491 16.01 -24.52 8.57
CA ASP A 491 17.11 -25.29 8.02
C ASP A 491 18.40 -24.45 7.90
N TYR A 492 19.54 -25.13 8.01
CA TYR A 492 20.86 -24.53 7.90
C TYR A 492 21.89 -25.52 7.35
N PRO A 493 22.93 -25.08 6.61
CA PRO A 493 23.93 -25.97 6.03
C PRO A 493 24.88 -26.55 7.10
N ASP A 494 25.25 -27.81 6.96
CA ASP A 494 26.18 -28.52 7.91
C ASP A 494 27.51 -27.78 8.12
N VAL A 495 27.96 -27.05 7.10
CA VAL A 495 29.20 -26.26 7.16
C VAL A 495 29.20 -25.22 8.29
N ILE A 496 28.03 -24.86 8.84
CA ILE A 496 27.93 -23.89 9.93
C ILE A 496 28.72 -24.31 11.16
N TRP A 497 28.75 -25.62 11.44
CA TRP A 497 29.44 -26.19 12.59
C TRP A 497 30.98 -26.11 12.52
N GLU A 498 31.54 -25.72 11.36
CA GLU A 498 32.99 -25.52 11.22
C GLU A 498 33.47 -24.24 11.92
N LYS A 499 32.59 -23.24 12.06
CA LYS A 499 32.95 -21.87 12.52
C LYS A 499 32.01 -21.31 13.56
N TYR A 500 30.84 -21.89 13.78
CA TYR A 500 29.79 -21.34 14.62
C TYR A 500 29.27 -22.39 15.61
N GLU A 501 28.83 -21.94 16.77
CA GLU A 501 28.12 -22.73 17.77
C GLU A 501 26.67 -22.23 17.91
N LEU A 502 25.74 -23.14 18.18
CA LEU A 502 24.34 -22.80 18.44
C LEU A 502 24.23 -22.21 19.85
N VAL A 503 23.79 -20.94 19.94
CA VAL A 503 23.65 -20.23 21.22
C VAL A 503 22.20 -20.04 21.65
N ALA A 504 21.24 -20.09 20.73
CA ALA A 504 19.81 -20.03 21.04
C ALA A 504 18.95 -20.68 19.95
N GLN A 505 17.78 -21.17 20.37
CA GLN A 505 16.74 -21.72 19.48
C GLN A 505 15.37 -21.37 20.03
N GLU A 506 14.48 -20.83 19.16
CA GLU A 506 13.14 -20.45 19.57
C GLU A 506 12.10 -20.83 18.50
N PRO A 507 10.95 -21.42 18.88
CA PRO A 507 9.83 -21.60 17.98
C PRO A 507 9.10 -20.27 17.77
N TRP A 508 8.54 -20.07 16.59
CA TRP A 508 7.73 -18.91 16.24
C TRP A 508 6.54 -19.30 15.38
N TYR A 509 5.39 -18.68 15.62
CA TYR A 509 4.15 -18.98 14.93
C TYR A 509 3.65 -17.76 14.17
N GLN A 510 3.39 -17.93 12.88
CA GLN A 510 2.72 -16.92 12.05
C GLN A 510 1.39 -17.48 11.55
N GLY A 511 0.32 -17.22 12.29
CA GLY A 511 -0.98 -17.86 12.06
C GLY A 511 -0.91 -19.37 12.27
N GLU A 512 -1.19 -20.17 11.23
CA GLU A 512 -1.10 -21.64 11.25
C GLU A 512 0.31 -22.18 10.92
N LEU A 513 1.24 -21.30 10.50
CA LEU A 513 2.60 -21.69 10.15
C LEU A 513 3.48 -21.67 11.39
N ALA A 514 4.20 -22.77 11.61
CA ALA A 514 5.19 -22.92 12.66
C ALA A 514 6.59 -22.91 12.05
N PHE A 515 7.48 -22.10 12.63
CA PHE A 515 8.89 -21.99 12.25
C PHE A 515 9.77 -22.20 13.47
N THR A 516 11.02 -22.60 13.24
CA THR A 516 12.05 -22.60 14.27
C THR A 516 13.18 -21.67 13.84
N TYR A 517 13.52 -20.72 14.70
CA TYR A 517 14.67 -19.84 14.49
C TYR A 517 15.84 -20.30 15.35
N TYR A 518 17.00 -20.32 14.74
CA TYR A 518 18.27 -20.70 15.37
C TYR A 518 19.21 -19.50 15.32
N LEU A 519 19.89 -19.22 16.42
CA LEU A 519 20.95 -18.22 16.47
C LEU A 519 22.28 -18.92 16.70
N PHE A 520 23.18 -18.71 15.78
CA PHE A 520 24.55 -19.22 15.86
C PHE A 520 25.52 -18.06 16.12
N LYS A 521 26.53 -18.31 16.96
CA LYS A 521 27.63 -17.38 17.26
C LYS A 521 28.93 -17.95 16.74
N LYS A 522 29.78 -17.09 16.18
CA LYS A 522 31.12 -17.47 15.72
C LYS A 522 31.99 -17.87 16.91
N MET A 523 32.65 -19.05 16.78
CA MET A 523 33.59 -19.57 17.76
C MET A 523 34.90 -18.78 17.81
#